data_de96f33261e3083cb8bead42b226bbfa
#
_entry.id   de96f33261e3083cb8bead42b226bbfa
#
_cell.length_a   1.000
_cell.length_b   1.000
_cell.length_c   1.000
_cell.angle_alpha   90.00
_cell.angle_beta   90.00
_cell.angle_gamma   90.00
#
_symmetry.space_group_name_H-M   'P 1'
#
loop_
_entity.id
_entity.type
_entity.pdbx_description
1 polymer ?
#
loop_
_entity_poly.entity_id
_entity_poly.type
_entity_poly.pdbx_seq_one_letter_code
_entity_poly.pdbx_strand_id
1 'polypeptide(L)'
;ENGLHRVDFIGFSCYSSADCISWKNEGLVLKASDQPGSPLHKSRVGERPKVLYNEKSRKYVMWFHLDSHDYMTAHTGVAVADRPTGPFQFVREMCPNRFDSRDMTLFKDTDGKAYLIYSSDWNKTLRIAQLTDDYLDVNGVYSHAFPEQEREAPAIFIKDGLYYMITSGCTGWEPNNALFGISHNIFSGWKLIGDPCTGENARQTYFGQSTYVFEKDGRHYLMLDHWNPSNLKESGYSILPVRADNGQLTVSFQEYTSL
;
A
#
# COMPACT_ATOMS: atom_id res chain seq x y z
N GLU A 1 22.88 20.18 1.66
CA GLU A 1 21.89 19.93 2.75
C GLU A 1 20.52 20.01 2.12
N ASN A 2 20.09 18.90 1.54
CA ASN A 2 18.74 18.80 0.97
C ASN A 2 17.78 18.58 2.11
N GLY A 3 16.92 19.54 2.41
CA GLY A 3 16.03 19.64 3.56
C GLY A 3 14.96 18.55 3.72
N LEU A 4 15.26 17.33 3.39
CA LEU A 4 14.52 16.14 3.77
C LEU A 4 15.04 15.72 5.15
N HIS A 5 14.33 16.09 6.19
CA HIS A 5 14.57 15.59 7.56
C HIS A 5 14.24 14.09 7.62
N ARG A 6 15.09 13.26 7.02
CA ARG A 6 14.94 11.82 7.10
C ARG A 6 15.34 11.34 8.48
N VAL A 7 14.48 10.50 9.02
CA VAL A 7 14.80 9.70 10.22
C VAL A 7 15.32 8.35 9.78
N ASP A 8 16.14 7.72 10.61
CA ASP A 8 16.60 6.34 10.39
C ASP A 8 15.39 5.41 10.30
N PHE A 9 15.43 4.46 9.37
CA PHE A 9 14.48 3.35 9.33
C PHE A 9 14.68 2.50 10.60
N ILE A 10 13.64 2.37 11.40
CA ILE A 10 13.68 1.59 12.64
C ILE A 10 13.04 0.20 12.47
N GLY A 11 12.31 -0.02 11.39
CA GLY A 11 11.51 -1.21 11.12
C GLY A 11 10.03 -0.89 10.96
N PHE A 12 9.21 -1.93 10.90
CA PHE A 12 7.76 -1.79 10.81
C PHE A 12 7.09 -2.09 12.14
N SER A 13 6.23 -1.17 12.59
CA SER A 13 5.38 -1.33 13.76
C SER A 13 4.06 -2.01 13.38
N CYS A 14 3.48 -2.72 14.32
CA CYS A 14 2.15 -3.29 14.20
C CYS A 14 1.23 -2.73 15.27
N TYR A 15 0.01 -2.48 14.88
CA TYR A 15 -1.08 -2.10 15.77
C TYR A 15 -2.23 -3.07 15.59
N SER A 16 -2.90 -3.43 16.68
CA SER A 16 -4.11 -4.26 16.65
C SER A 16 -5.29 -3.52 17.27
N SER A 17 -6.48 -3.82 16.79
CA SER A 17 -7.73 -3.27 17.31
C SER A 17 -8.84 -4.29 17.18
N ALA A 18 -9.77 -4.31 18.13
CA ALA A 18 -11.00 -5.08 18.04
C ALA A 18 -12.16 -4.26 17.44
N ASP A 19 -12.09 -2.93 17.52
CA ASP A 19 -13.15 -2.00 17.15
C ASP A 19 -12.74 -0.98 16.07
N CYS A 20 -11.48 -0.99 15.63
CA CYS A 20 -10.84 -0.01 14.75
C CYS A 20 -10.86 1.44 15.28
N ILE A 21 -11.16 1.63 16.56
CA ILE A 21 -11.17 2.92 17.26
C ILE A 21 -10.03 2.96 18.25
N SER A 22 -9.93 1.93 19.10
CA SER A 22 -8.90 1.80 20.11
C SER A 22 -7.79 0.89 19.59
N TRP A 23 -6.56 1.39 19.52
CA TRP A 23 -5.44 0.68 18.94
C TRP A 23 -4.37 0.36 19.97
N LYS A 24 -3.98 -0.91 20.02
CA LYS A 24 -2.86 -1.39 20.83
C LYS A 24 -1.59 -1.45 19.97
N ASN A 25 -0.52 -0.84 20.44
CA ASN A 25 0.78 -0.98 19.82
C ASN A 25 1.39 -2.35 20.19
N GLU A 26 1.60 -3.20 19.20
CA GLU A 26 2.21 -4.53 19.35
C GLU A 26 3.76 -4.48 19.21
N GLY A 27 4.31 -3.30 18.95
CA GLY A 27 5.74 -3.07 18.78
C GLY A 27 6.26 -3.30 17.37
N LEU A 28 7.58 -3.37 17.24
CA LEU A 28 8.25 -3.61 15.96
C LEU A 28 8.17 -5.08 15.58
N VAL A 29 7.50 -5.37 14.47
CA VAL A 29 7.29 -6.73 13.96
C VAL A 29 8.35 -7.17 12.96
N LEU A 30 9.01 -6.21 12.29
CA LEU A 30 10.23 -6.39 11.50
C LEU A 30 11.17 -5.25 11.86
N LYS A 31 12.33 -5.58 12.43
CA LYS A 31 13.28 -4.57 12.91
C LYS A 31 14.32 -4.25 11.85
N ALA A 32 14.73 -2.98 11.80
CA ALA A 32 15.90 -2.57 11.05
C ALA A 32 17.18 -3.17 11.66
N SER A 33 18.26 -3.11 10.90
CA SER A 33 19.56 -3.65 11.26
C SER A 33 20.59 -2.51 11.38
N ASP A 34 21.48 -2.61 12.35
CA ASP A 34 22.67 -1.76 12.46
C ASP A 34 23.88 -2.33 11.70
N GLN A 35 23.77 -3.54 11.12
CA GLN A 35 24.87 -4.17 10.41
C GLN A 35 25.06 -3.52 9.02
N PRO A 36 26.23 -2.98 8.71
CA PRO A 36 26.55 -2.45 7.39
C PRO A 36 26.34 -3.50 6.30
N GLY A 37 25.70 -3.11 5.19
CA GLY A 37 25.38 -4.01 4.08
C GLY A 37 24.14 -4.88 4.27
N SER A 38 23.47 -4.81 5.42
CA SER A 38 22.17 -5.45 5.61
C SER A 38 21.13 -4.83 4.66
N PRO A 39 20.30 -5.63 4.00
CA PRO A 39 19.17 -5.11 3.24
C PRO A 39 18.20 -4.26 4.08
N LEU A 40 18.11 -4.52 5.37
CA LEU A 40 17.29 -3.78 6.33
C LEU A 40 18.12 -2.77 7.15
N HIS A 41 19.27 -2.32 6.63
CA HIS A 41 20.09 -1.35 7.36
C HIS A 41 19.30 -0.06 7.62
N LYS A 42 19.47 0.53 8.79
CA LYS A 42 18.74 1.74 9.22
C LYS A 42 18.86 2.95 8.30
N SER A 43 19.90 3.01 7.45
CA SER A 43 20.05 4.05 6.43
C SER A 43 19.20 3.80 5.17
N ARG A 44 18.54 2.67 5.07
CA ARG A 44 17.63 2.34 3.96
C ARG A 44 16.25 2.98 4.20
N VAL A 45 15.43 2.93 3.18
CA VAL A 45 14.03 3.33 3.22
C VAL A 45 13.18 2.07 3.23
N GLY A 46 12.26 1.96 4.20
CA GLY A 46 11.25 0.91 4.25
C GLY A 46 9.88 1.55 4.37
N GLU A 47 9.01 1.35 3.38
CA GLU A 47 7.72 2.01 3.27
C GLU A 47 6.62 1.05 2.82
N ARG A 48 5.35 1.45 2.97
CA ARG A 48 4.18 0.75 2.42
C ARG A 48 4.05 -0.73 2.80
N PRO A 49 4.32 -1.18 4.03
CA PRO A 49 4.17 -2.60 4.36
C PRO A 49 2.73 -3.06 4.17
N LYS A 50 2.58 -4.22 3.53
CA LYS A 50 1.30 -4.92 3.38
C LYS A 50 1.49 -6.38 3.73
N VAL A 51 0.50 -6.98 4.36
CA VAL A 51 0.57 -8.37 4.83
C VAL A 51 -0.63 -9.15 4.33
N LEU A 52 -0.39 -10.33 3.75
CA LEU A 52 -1.42 -11.30 3.44
C LEU A 52 -1.17 -12.61 4.21
N TYR A 53 -2.25 -13.24 4.65
CA TYR A 53 -2.17 -14.61 5.17
C TYR A 53 -2.28 -15.62 4.02
N ASN A 54 -1.33 -16.53 3.96
CA ASN A 54 -1.31 -17.64 3.02
C ASN A 54 -1.79 -18.92 3.70
N GLU A 55 -2.95 -19.42 3.31
CA GLU A 55 -3.57 -20.61 3.93
C GLU A 55 -2.78 -21.89 3.67
N LYS A 56 -2.12 -22.00 2.49
CA LYS A 56 -1.35 -23.20 2.14
C LYS A 56 -0.12 -23.37 3.02
N SER A 57 0.67 -22.31 3.17
CA SER A 57 1.87 -22.30 4.01
C SER A 57 1.58 -22.00 5.49
N ARG A 58 0.40 -21.49 5.79
CA ARG A 58 -0.03 -20.97 7.12
C ARG A 58 0.92 -19.90 7.64
N LYS A 59 1.39 -19.03 6.75
CA LYS A 59 2.29 -17.93 7.05
C LYS A 59 1.63 -16.58 6.74
N TYR A 60 2.01 -15.58 7.50
CA TYR A 60 1.79 -14.17 7.17
C TYR A 60 2.96 -13.72 6.33
N VAL A 61 2.68 -13.21 5.13
CA VAL A 61 3.70 -12.75 4.18
C VAL A 61 3.57 -11.25 4.04
N MET A 62 4.64 -10.55 4.39
CA MET A 62 4.76 -9.10 4.29
C MET A 62 5.56 -8.76 3.04
N TRP A 63 5.04 -7.81 2.27
CA TRP A 63 5.74 -7.14 1.19
C TRP A 63 5.81 -5.65 1.49
N PHE A 64 6.89 -4.98 1.09
CA PHE A 64 7.10 -3.56 1.36
C PHE A 64 8.06 -2.95 0.34
N HIS A 65 7.94 -1.65 0.10
CA HIS A 65 8.92 -0.87 -0.64
C HIS A 65 10.21 -0.81 0.16
N LEU A 66 11.33 -1.16 -0.46
CA LEU A 66 12.66 -1.17 0.14
C LEU A 66 13.63 -0.45 -0.77
N ASP A 67 14.14 0.70 -0.33
CA ASP A 67 14.94 1.56 -1.18
C ASP A 67 16.27 1.97 -0.53
N SER A 68 17.14 2.52 -1.36
CA SER A 68 18.28 3.29 -0.90
C SER A 68 17.81 4.68 -0.43
N HIS A 69 18.65 5.35 0.34
CA HIS A 69 18.39 6.68 0.88
C HIS A 69 18.00 7.71 -0.20
N ASP A 70 18.49 7.56 -1.42
CA ASP A 70 18.24 8.43 -2.57
C ASP A 70 17.12 7.94 -3.49
N TYR A 71 16.39 6.88 -3.11
CA TYR A 71 15.32 6.22 -3.88
C TYR A 71 15.76 5.67 -5.25
N MET A 72 17.04 5.31 -5.39
CA MET A 72 17.59 4.80 -6.66
C MET A 72 17.56 3.28 -6.77
N THR A 73 17.40 2.56 -5.66
CA THR A 73 17.35 1.08 -5.67
C THR A 73 15.99 0.57 -6.13
N ALA A 74 14.92 1.16 -5.63
CA ALA A 74 13.52 0.88 -5.98
C ALA A 74 13.19 -0.63 -6.00
N HIS A 75 13.49 -1.32 -4.92
CA HIS A 75 13.20 -2.74 -4.71
C HIS A 75 11.92 -2.96 -3.89
N THR A 76 11.47 -4.19 -3.88
CA THR A 76 10.48 -4.69 -2.94
C THR A 76 11.13 -5.68 -1.99
N GLY A 77 10.87 -5.54 -0.69
CA GLY A 77 11.28 -6.49 0.33
C GLY A 77 10.17 -7.49 0.63
N VAL A 78 10.55 -8.71 0.99
CA VAL A 78 9.64 -9.79 1.41
C VAL A 78 10.06 -10.35 2.75
N ALA A 79 9.10 -10.52 3.67
CA ALA A 79 9.32 -11.11 4.99
C ALA A 79 8.15 -12.03 5.38
N VAL A 80 8.40 -12.99 6.28
CA VAL A 80 7.40 -13.96 6.71
C VAL A 80 7.33 -14.08 8.23
N ALA A 81 6.15 -14.43 8.74
CA ALA A 81 5.93 -14.72 10.15
C ALA A 81 4.89 -15.81 10.36
N ASP A 82 4.89 -16.42 11.56
CA ASP A 82 3.87 -17.37 11.98
C ASP A 82 2.62 -16.68 12.56
N ARG A 83 2.74 -15.40 12.92
CA ARG A 83 1.67 -14.60 13.54
C ARG A 83 1.57 -13.22 12.89
N PRO A 84 0.39 -12.60 12.84
CA PRO A 84 0.22 -11.27 12.25
C PRO A 84 1.06 -10.20 12.96
N THR A 85 1.31 -10.39 14.25
CA THR A 85 2.15 -9.51 15.09
C THR A 85 3.63 -9.87 15.05
N GLY A 86 4.06 -10.71 14.11
CA GLY A 86 5.45 -11.13 13.95
C GLY A 86 5.99 -12.05 15.05
N PRO A 87 7.32 -12.08 15.27
CA PRO A 87 8.31 -11.35 14.49
C PRO A 87 8.41 -11.85 13.06
N PHE A 88 8.51 -10.92 12.12
CA PHE A 88 8.76 -11.25 10.73
C PHE A 88 10.26 -11.51 10.49
N GLN A 89 10.54 -12.48 9.65
CA GLN A 89 11.88 -12.81 9.18
C GLN A 89 12.03 -12.34 7.74
N PHE A 90 13.02 -11.51 7.46
CA PHE A 90 13.33 -11.04 6.12
C PHE A 90 13.76 -12.22 5.24
N VAL A 91 13.17 -12.34 4.05
CA VAL A 91 13.43 -13.40 3.09
C VAL A 91 14.37 -12.91 1.99
N ARG A 92 13.99 -11.82 1.32
CA ARG A 92 14.75 -11.24 0.20
C ARG A 92 14.30 -9.84 -0.18
N GLU A 93 15.09 -9.19 -1.03
CA GLU A 93 14.69 -8.03 -1.82
C GLU A 93 14.80 -8.35 -3.31
N MET A 94 13.97 -7.69 -4.13
CA MET A 94 13.97 -7.90 -5.58
C MET A 94 13.35 -6.71 -6.33
N CYS A 95 13.60 -6.64 -7.64
CA CYS A 95 12.79 -5.93 -8.61
C CYS A 95 11.74 -6.90 -9.18
N PRO A 96 10.43 -6.77 -8.85
CA PRO A 96 9.40 -7.69 -9.34
C PRO A 96 9.35 -7.69 -10.88
N ASN A 97 9.43 -8.88 -11.50
CA ASN A 97 9.51 -9.01 -12.96
C ASN A 97 10.63 -8.17 -13.62
N ARG A 98 11.70 -7.82 -12.87
CA ARG A 98 12.84 -6.97 -13.27
C ARG A 98 12.50 -5.48 -13.46
N PHE A 99 11.39 -5.01 -12.88
CA PHE A 99 11.01 -3.59 -12.91
C PHE A 99 11.26 -2.94 -11.56
N ASP A 100 11.57 -1.65 -11.58
CA ASP A 100 11.62 -0.82 -10.38
C ASP A 100 10.25 -0.85 -9.67
N SER A 101 10.28 -0.85 -8.34
CA SER A 101 9.08 -0.95 -7.52
C SER A 101 9.15 0.05 -6.38
N ARG A 102 8.18 0.96 -6.34
CA ARG A 102 8.04 1.97 -5.28
C ARG A 102 6.77 1.73 -4.50
N ASP A 103 5.90 2.73 -4.39
CA ASP A 103 4.63 2.60 -3.69
C ASP A 103 3.85 1.38 -4.15
N MET A 104 3.37 0.59 -3.19
CA MET A 104 2.79 -0.69 -3.50
C MET A 104 1.65 -1.09 -2.56
N THR A 105 0.83 -2.00 -3.02
CA THR A 105 -0.14 -2.71 -2.20
C THR A 105 -0.18 -4.19 -2.57
N LEU A 106 -0.77 -5.00 -1.68
CA LEU A 106 -1.12 -6.38 -1.94
C LEU A 106 -2.63 -6.52 -2.06
N PHE A 107 -3.06 -7.40 -2.92
CA PHE A 107 -4.46 -7.77 -3.07
C PHE A 107 -4.60 -9.28 -3.16
N LYS A 108 -5.53 -9.86 -2.39
CA LYS A 108 -5.91 -11.26 -2.49
C LYS A 108 -7.31 -11.34 -3.06
N ASP A 109 -7.43 -12.00 -4.19
CA ASP A 109 -8.69 -12.15 -4.90
C ASP A 109 -9.55 -13.28 -4.31
N THR A 110 -10.80 -13.32 -4.71
CA THR A 110 -11.80 -14.30 -4.27
C THR A 110 -11.45 -15.75 -4.64
N ASP A 111 -10.63 -15.94 -5.69
CA ASP A 111 -10.10 -17.26 -6.09
C ASP A 111 -8.84 -17.69 -5.29
N GLY A 112 -8.41 -16.86 -4.33
CA GLY A 112 -7.24 -17.10 -3.49
C GLY A 112 -5.90 -16.72 -4.12
N LYS A 113 -5.88 -16.26 -5.37
CA LYS A 113 -4.66 -15.69 -5.96
C LYS A 113 -4.34 -14.35 -5.34
N ALA A 114 -3.06 -14.07 -5.21
CA ALA A 114 -2.59 -12.80 -4.68
C ALA A 114 -1.80 -12.01 -5.72
N TYR A 115 -1.84 -10.71 -5.58
CA TYR A 115 -1.25 -9.77 -6.52
C TYR A 115 -0.49 -8.68 -5.78
N LEU A 116 0.65 -8.29 -6.36
CA LEU A 116 1.38 -7.09 -6.04
C LEU A 116 1.00 -6.01 -7.06
N ILE A 117 0.53 -4.87 -6.60
CA ILE A 117 0.29 -3.68 -7.43
C ILE A 117 1.28 -2.62 -6.98
N TYR A 118 2.08 -2.08 -7.90
CA TYR A 118 3.19 -1.19 -7.55
C TYR A 118 3.46 -0.14 -8.61
N SER A 119 3.94 1.01 -8.15
CA SER A 119 4.42 2.08 -9.03
C SER A 119 5.78 1.71 -9.60
N SER A 120 5.94 1.94 -10.88
CA SER A 120 7.12 1.58 -11.67
C SER A 120 7.40 2.64 -12.75
N ASP A 121 8.50 2.46 -13.48
CA ASP A 121 8.91 3.40 -14.53
C ASP A 121 9.01 4.84 -14.00
N TRP A 122 9.65 5.04 -12.86
CA TRP A 122 9.69 6.33 -12.16
C TRP A 122 8.28 6.87 -11.83
N ASN A 123 7.42 6.00 -11.32
CA ASN A 123 6.00 6.25 -10.96
C ASN A 123 5.09 6.62 -12.14
N LYS A 124 5.54 6.44 -13.40
CA LYS A 124 4.70 6.72 -14.56
C LYS A 124 3.62 5.69 -14.81
N THR A 125 3.83 4.45 -14.34
CA THR A 125 2.96 3.32 -14.64
C THR A 125 2.74 2.47 -13.39
N LEU A 126 1.51 2.07 -13.11
CA LEU A 126 1.25 1.02 -12.13
C LEU A 126 1.37 -0.35 -12.80
N ARG A 127 2.12 -1.25 -12.17
CA ARG A 127 2.22 -2.65 -12.59
C ARG A 127 1.40 -3.54 -11.66
N ILE A 128 0.87 -4.61 -12.22
CA ILE A 128 0.10 -5.62 -11.51
C ILE A 128 0.79 -6.96 -11.79
N ALA A 129 1.35 -7.57 -10.75
CA ALA A 129 2.05 -8.85 -10.85
C ALA A 129 1.35 -9.90 -10.00
N GLN A 130 1.08 -11.07 -10.57
CA GLN A 130 0.57 -12.19 -9.80
C GLN A 130 1.69 -12.82 -8.98
N LEU A 131 1.40 -13.11 -7.72
CA LEU A 131 2.33 -13.78 -6.82
C LEU A 131 2.33 -15.31 -7.07
N THR A 132 3.40 -15.97 -6.62
CA THR A 132 3.47 -17.42 -6.51
C THR A 132 2.47 -17.95 -5.47
N ASP A 133 2.22 -19.25 -5.48
CA ASP A 133 1.26 -19.89 -4.58
C ASP A 133 1.59 -19.73 -3.09
N ASP A 134 2.86 -19.55 -2.75
CA ASP A 134 3.34 -19.29 -1.38
C ASP A 134 3.41 -17.78 -1.03
N TYR A 135 3.12 -16.91 -1.99
CA TYR A 135 3.19 -15.46 -1.91
C TYR A 135 4.61 -14.89 -1.71
N LEU A 136 5.67 -15.69 -1.94
CA LEU A 136 7.05 -15.26 -1.68
C LEU A 136 7.75 -14.66 -2.89
N ASP A 137 7.14 -14.79 -4.08
CA ASP A 137 7.69 -14.28 -5.33
C ASP A 137 6.59 -13.89 -6.30
N VAL A 138 6.94 -13.24 -7.41
CA VAL A 138 6.09 -13.07 -8.57
C VAL A 138 6.21 -14.28 -9.51
N ASN A 139 5.11 -14.71 -10.13
CA ASN A 139 5.08 -15.92 -10.96
C ASN A 139 5.38 -15.66 -12.45
N GLY A 140 5.75 -14.44 -12.81
CA GLY A 140 6.03 -14.03 -14.18
C GLY A 140 4.81 -13.54 -14.98
N VAL A 141 3.60 -13.69 -14.44
CA VAL A 141 2.38 -13.13 -15.05
C VAL A 141 2.16 -11.71 -14.53
N TYR A 142 2.17 -10.74 -15.43
CA TYR A 142 1.99 -9.33 -15.07
C TYR A 142 1.33 -8.52 -16.18
N SER A 143 0.82 -7.36 -15.81
CA SER A 143 0.32 -6.33 -16.70
C SER A 143 0.57 -4.94 -16.12
N HIS A 144 -0.05 -3.94 -16.71
CA HIS A 144 0.02 -2.57 -16.22
C HIS A 144 -1.35 -1.90 -16.24
N ALA A 145 -1.50 -0.90 -15.36
CA ALA A 145 -2.63 0.01 -15.31
C ALA A 145 -2.14 1.46 -15.36
N PHE A 146 -2.93 2.33 -15.93
CA PHE A 146 -2.70 3.79 -16.00
C PHE A 146 -1.31 4.19 -16.51
N PRO A 147 -0.85 3.69 -17.69
CA PRO A 147 0.46 4.05 -18.24
C PRO A 147 0.55 5.56 -18.49
N GLU A 148 1.70 6.15 -18.17
CA GLU A 148 2.01 7.58 -18.28
C GLU A 148 1.04 8.52 -17.51
N GLN A 149 0.35 8.00 -16.47
CA GLN A 149 -0.60 8.78 -15.67
C GLN A 149 0.01 9.27 -14.34
N GLU A 150 1.25 8.89 -14.04
CA GLU A 150 1.96 9.27 -12.81
C GLU A 150 1.13 9.01 -11.56
N ARG A 151 0.73 7.73 -11.38
CA ARG A 151 -0.06 7.29 -10.22
C ARG A 151 0.78 6.47 -9.25
N GLU A 152 0.58 6.74 -7.95
CA GLU A 152 1.23 6.02 -6.85
C GLU A 152 0.22 5.67 -5.76
N ALA A 153 0.68 5.07 -4.66
CA ALA A 153 -0.12 4.71 -3.48
C ALA A 153 -1.41 3.91 -3.82
N PRO A 154 -1.32 2.82 -4.59
CA PRO A 154 -2.50 2.05 -4.97
C PRO A 154 -3.19 1.42 -3.77
N ALA A 155 -4.53 1.49 -3.73
CA ALA A 155 -5.40 0.77 -2.82
C ALA A 155 -6.54 0.15 -3.64
N ILE A 156 -6.71 -1.17 -3.56
CA ILE A 156 -7.60 -1.92 -4.45
C ILE A 156 -8.59 -2.78 -3.66
N PHE A 157 -9.79 -2.94 -4.19
CA PHE A 157 -10.78 -3.88 -3.70
C PHE A 157 -11.69 -4.35 -4.84
N ILE A 158 -12.47 -5.39 -4.60
CA ILE A 158 -13.48 -5.89 -5.53
C ILE A 158 -14.87 -5.76 -4.90
N LYS A 159 -15.86 -5.34 -5.69
CA LYS A 159 -17.25 -5.34 -5.29
C LYS A 159 -18.13 -5.67 -6.50
N ASP A 160 -19.05 -6.60 -6.34
CA ASP A 160 -20.01 -7.04 -7.37
C ASP A 160 -19.31 -7.41 -8.70
N GLY A 161 -18.13 -8.06 -8.63
CA GLY A 161 -17.35 -8.50 -9.78
C GLY A 161 -16.62 -7.37 -10.53
N LEU A 162 -16.56 -6.17 -9.95
CA LEU A 162 -15.84 -5.02 -10.48
C LEU A 162 -14.69 -4.64 -9.53
N TYR A 163 -13.48 -4.56 -10.05
CA TYR A 163 -12.32 -4.05 -9.32
C TYR A 163 -12.34 -2.53 -9.31
N TYR A 164 -12.03 -1.96 -8.15
CA TYR A 164 -11.84 -0.54 -7.93
C TYR A 164 -10.42 -0.32 -7.42
N MET A 165 -9.68 0.61 -8.00
CA MET A 165 -8.34 0.99 -7.58
C MET A 165 -8.29 2.49 -7.35
N ILE A 166 -7.97 2.89 -6.12
CA ILE A 166 -7.76 4.29 -5.72
C ILE A 166 -6.25 4.55 -5.74
N THR A 167 -5.83 5.70 -6.21
CA THR A 167 -4.42 6.09 -6.34
C THR A 167 -4.24 7.57 -6.04
N SER A 168 -3.03 7.98 -5.69
CA SER A 168 -2.65 9.40 -5.63
C SER A 168 -1.83 9.83 -6.85
N GLY A 169 -1.66 11.13 -7.03
CA GLY A 169 -0.65 11.69 -7.92
C GLY A 169 0.73 11.71 -7.27
N CYS A 170 1.76 11.98 -8.06
CA CYS A 170 3.15 12.02 -7.62
C CYS A 170 3.56 13.46 -7.30
N THR A 171 3.23 13.94 -6.12
CA THR A 171 3.52 15.31 -5.64
C THR A 171 4.44 15.35 -4.41
N GLY A 172 5.14 14.25 -4.14
CA GLY A 172 5.97 14.11 -2.95
C GLY A 172 5.14 14.22 -1.67
N TRP A 173 5.47 15.15 -0.78
CA TRP A 173 4.77 15.35 0.50
C TRP A 173 3.51 16.23 0.40
N GLU A 174 3.30 16.88 -0.76
CA GLU A 174 2.16 17.77 -0.94
C GLU A 174 0.88 16.98 -1.21
N PRO A 175 -0.21 17.23 -0.47
CA PRO A 175 -1.49 16.58 -0.72
C PRO A 175 -2.02 16.86 -2.12
N ASN A 176 -2.57 15.83 -2.75
CA ASN A 176 -3.17 15.94 -4.07
C ASN A 176 -4.51 15.20 -4.13
N ASN A 177 -5.21 15.32 -5.26
CA ASN A 177 -6.47 14.61 -5.44
C ASN A 177 -6.24 13.12 -5.73
N ALA A 178 -6.95 12.27 -5.01
CA ALA A 178 -7.08 10.88 -5.38
C ALA A 178 -7.78 10.75 -6.75
N LEU A 179 -7.40 9.74 -7.51
CA LEU A 179 -8.20 9.27 -8.65
C LEU A 179 -8.49 7.80 -8.46
N PHE A 180 -9.65 7.37 -8.95
CA PHE A 180 -9.97 5.95 -8.98
C PHE A 180 -10.18 5.47 -10.41
N GLY A 181 -9.90 4.20 -10.61
CA GLY A 181 -10.19 3.48 -11.83
C GLY A 181 -10.90 2.18 -11.55
N ILE A 182 -11.52 1.63 -12.58
CA ILE A 182 -12.30 0.39 -12.53
C ILE A 182 -11.89 -0.59 -13.63
N SER A 183 -12.08 -1.88 -13.36
CA SER A 183 -11.96 -2.94 -14.35
C SER A 183 -12.77 -4.18 -13.96
N HIS A 184 -13.24 -4.94 -14.95
CA HIS A 184 -13.80 -6.29 -14.78
C HIS A 184 -12.72 -7.39 -14.75
N ASN A 185 -11.47 -7.05 -15.06
CA ASN A 185 -10.35 -7.99 -15.08
C ASN A 185 -9.13 -7.33 -14.47
N ILE A 186 -8.51 -7.99 -13.47
CA ILE A 186 -7.39 -7.41 -12.76
C ILE A 186 -6.20 -7.06 -13.66
N PHE A 187 -5.99 -7.82 -14.74
CA PHE A 187 -4.86 -7.62 -15.66
C PHE A 187 -5.15 -6.71 -16.85
N SER A 188 -6.41 -6.31 -17.09
CA SER A 188 -6.74 -5.58 -18.31
C SER A 188 -7.99 -4.71 -18.17
N GLY A 189 -8.19 -3.79 -19.12
CA GLY A 189 -9.42 -3.01 -19.21
C GLY A 189 -9.58 -1.92 -18.15
N TRP A 190 -8.52 -1.57 -17.44
CA TRP A 190 -8.54 -0.47 -16.47
C TRP A 190 -8.90 0.86 -17.12
N LYS A 191 -9.90 1.52 -16.56
CA LYS A 191 -10.35 2.86 -16.95
C LYS A 191 -10.24 3.79 -15.76
N LEU A 192 -9.47 4.87 -15.90
CA LEU A 192 -9.43 5.94 -14.92
C LEU A 192 -10.75 6.74 -15.04
N ILE A 193 -11.45 6.92 -13.93
CA ILE A 193 -12.78 7.51 -13.88
C ILE A 193 -12.71 8.95 -13.38
N GLY A 194 -12.14 9.20 -12.20
CA GLY A 194 -12.06 10.53 -11.61
C GLY A 194 -11.77 10.52 -10.12
N ASP A 195 -12.01 11.67 -9.48
CA ASP A 195 -11.83 11.84 -8.04
C ASP A 195 -13.00 11.21 -7.28
N PRO A 196 -12.77 10.28 -6.35
CA PRO A 196 -13.83 9.68 -5.54
C PRO A 196 -14.21 10.52 -4.33
N CYS A 197 -13.40 11.51 -3.96
CA CYS A 197 -13.58 12.29 -2.75
C CYS A 197 -14.64 13.38 -2.93
N THR A 198 -15.40 13.67 -1.88
CA THR A 198 -16.49 14.66 -1.91
C THR A 198 -16.47 15.58 -0.68
N GLY A 199 -16.94 16.80 -0.84
CA GLY A 199 -17.02 17.78 0.24
C GLY A 199 -15.77 18.64 0.38
N GLU A 200 -15.59 19.22 1.56
CA GLU A 200 -14.45 20.08 1.86
C GLU A 200 -13.13 19.30 1.81
N ASN A 201 -12.07 19.92 1.27
CA ASN A 201 -10.73 19.33 1.10
C ASN A 201 -10.68 18.04 0.24
N ALA A 202 -11.74 17.72 -0.50
CA ALA A 202 -11.81 16.53 -1.36
C ALA A 202 -10.65 16.50 -2.37
N ARG A 203 -10.34 17.63 -3.02
CA ARG A 203 -9.27 17.74 -4.02
C ARG A 203 -7.86 17.55 -3.46
N GLN A 204 -7.72 17.49 -2.16
CA GLN A 204 -6.47 17.20 -1.45
C GLN A 204 -6.55 15.86 -0.73
N THR A 205 -7.56 15.04 -1.06
CA THR A 205 -7.81 13.76 -0.41
C THR A 205 -7.82 13.90 1.12
N TYR A 206 -8.43 14.99 1.61
CA TYR A 206 -8.50 15.35 3.03
C TYR A 206 -7.11 15.44 3.70
N PHE A 207 -6.09 15.90 2.96
CA PHE A 207 -4.68 15.95 3.34
C PHE A 207 -4.04 14.59 3.62
N GLY A 208 -4.58 13.53 3.01
CA GLY A 208 -4.06 12.18 3.12
C GLY A 208 -3.71 11.56 1.77
N GLN A 209 -3.08 10.39 1.82
CA GLN A 209 -2.74 9.59 0.66
C GLN A 209 -3.30 8.17 0.83
N SER A 210 -3.86 7.59 -0.22
CA SER A 210 -4.41 6.23 -0.18
C SER A 210 -3.33 5.21 0.22
N THR A 211 -3.69 4.22 1.05
CA THR A 211 -2.76 3.16 1.43
C THR A 211 -3.37 1.77 1.34
N TYR A 212 -4.60 1.59 1.80
CA TYR A 212 -5.27 0.29 1.78
C TYR A 212 -6.79 0.42 1.82
N VAL A 213 -7.50 -0.56 1.25
CA VAL A 213 -8.94 -0.73 1.45
C VAL A 213 -9.19 -2.06 2.14
N PHE A 214 -9.95 -2.06 3.21
CA PHE A 214 -10.38 -3.28 3.89
C PHE A 214 -11.91 -3.35 4.00
N GLU A 215 -12.41 -4.56 4.16
CA GLU A 215 -13.82 -4.81 4.41
C GLU A 215 -14.06 -5.16 5.87
N LYS A 216 -15.13 -4.59 6.45
CA LYS A 216 -15.64 -4.94 7.77
C LYS A 216 -17.17 -4.90 7.73
N ASP A 217 -17.81 -5.97 8.15
CA ASP A 217 -19.28 -6.11 8.21
C ASP A 217 -20.00 -5.76 6.87
N GLY A 218 -19.40 -6.21 5.73
CA GLY A 218 -19.91 -5.98 4.39
C GLY A 218 -19.74 -4.54 3.87
N ARG A 219 -18.97 -3.71 4.55
CA ARG A 219 -18.65 -2.34 4.16
C ARG A 219 -17.16 -2.19 3.88
N HIS A 220 -16.83 -1.38 2.89
CA HIS A 220 -15.44 -1.07 2.57
C HIS A 220 -15.01 0.24 3.24
N TYR A 221 -13.75 0.27 3.68
CA TYR A 221 -13.12 1.41 4.31
C TYR A 221 -11.76 1.67 3.70
N LEU A 222 -11.51 2.93 3.33
CA LEU A 222 -10.22 3.40 2.84
C LEU A 222 -9.38 3.90 4.01
N MET A 223 -8.19 3.40 4.13
CA MET A 223 -7.15 3.98 4.98
C MET A 223 -6.37 5.02 4.19
N LEU A 224 -6.15 6.16 4.80
CA LEU A 224 -5.27 7.22 4.31
C LEU A 224 -4.10 7.40 5.26
N ASP A 225 -2.91 7.57 4.71
CA ASP A 225 -1.73 8.06 5.42
C ASP A 225 -1.79 9.59 5.48
N HIS A 226 -1.54 10.17 6.66
CA HIS A 226 -1.37 11.61 6.84
C HIS A 226 0.08 11.89 7.21
N TRP A 227 0.85 12.28 6.22
CA TRP A 227 2.26 12.60 6.39
C TRP A 227 2.44 13.95 7.07
N ASN A 228 3.24 14.01 8.12
CA ASN A 228 3.74 15.26 8.67
C ASN A 228 5.22 15.40 8.32
N PRO A 229 5.59 16.07 7.21
CA PRO A 229 6.97 16.14 6.76
C PRO A 229 7.88 16.93 7.70
N SER A 230 7.32 17.80 8.55
CA SER A 230 8.09 18.52 9.57
C SER A 230 8.39 17.67 10.81
N ASN A 231 7.56 16.66 11.09
CA ASN A 231 7.75 15.71 12.18
C ASN A 231 7.07 14.37 11.87
N LEU A 232 7.78 13.47 11.22
CA LEU A 232 7.23 12.17 10.80
C LEU A 232 6.67 11.32 11.95
N LYS A 233 7.08 11.58 13.20
CA LYS A 233 6.53 10.87 14.37
C LYS A 233 5.09 11.26 14.68
N GLU A 234 4.64 12.40 14.19
CA GLU A 234 3.26 12.91 14.32
C GLU A 234 2.39 12.60 13.10
N SER A 235 2.92 11.82 12.15
CA SER A 235 2.12 11.26 11.06
C SER A 235 1.03 10.35 11.61
N GLY A 236 -0.11 10.28 10.92
CA GLY A 236 -1.26 9.54 11.38
C GLY A 236 -2.02 8.86 10.25
N TYR A 237 -3.20 8.34 10.58
CA TYR A 237 -4.06 7.63 9.66
C TYR A 237 -5.50 8.09 9.81
N SER A 238 -6.25 8.05 8.70
CA SER A 238 -7.71 8.11 8.71
C SER A 238 -8.29 6.84 8.14
N ILE A 239 -9.47 6.46 8.61
CA ILE A 239 -10.25 5.35 8.09
C ILE A 239 -11.60 5.93 7.67
N LEU A 240 -11.88 5.94 6.37
CA LEU A 240 -13.05 6.58 5.80
C LEU A 240 -13.94 5.56 5.09
N PRO A 241 -15.28 5.66 5.22
CA PRO A 241 -16.18 4.76 4.52
C PRO A 241 -16.11 4.97 3.01
N VAL A 242 -16.13 3.86 2.28
CA VAL A 242 -16.15 3.82 0.82
C VAL A 242 -17.52 3.31 0.35
N ARG A 243 -18.15 4.04 -0.54
CA ARG A 243 -19.37 3.61 -1.23
C ARG A 243 -19.05 3.36 -2.69
N ALA A 244 -19.21 2.12 -3.12
CA ALA A 244 -19.05 1.73 -4.51
C ALA A 244 -20.40 1.17 -5.02
N ASP A 245 -20.87 1.70 -6.14
CA ASP A 245 -22.12 1.28 -6.79
C ASP A 245 -22.04 1.55 -8.28
N ASN A 246 -22.35 0.53 -9.10
CA ASN A 246 -22.44 0.63 -10.56
C ASN A 246 -21.25 1.32 -11.23
N GLY A 247 -20.02 1.05 -10.76
CA GLY A 247 -18.80 1.64 -11.29
C GLY A 247 -18.53 3.07 -10.82
N GLN A 248 -19.34 3.60 -9.91
CA GLN A 248 -19.10 4.86 -9.21
C GLN A 248 -18.47 4.58 -7.85
N LEU A 249 -17.61 5.48 -7.40
CA LEU A 249 -16.94 5.42 -6.10
C LEU A 249 -17.09 6.76 -5.39
N THR A 250 -17.44 6.72 -4.12
CA THR A 250 -17.53 7.92 -3.28
C THR A 250 -16.82 7.67 -1.96
N VAL A 251 -15.96 8.60 -1.59
CA VAL A 251 -15.33 8.70 -0.27
C VAL A 251 -15.73 10.06 0.32
N SER A 252 -16.21 10.05 1.55
CA SER A 252 -16.58 11.30 2.25
C SER A 252 -15.84 11.36 3.58
N PHE A 253 -15.30 12.53 3.90
CA PHE A 253 -14.66 12.73 5.20
C PHE A 253 -15.70 12.64 6.31
N GLN A 254 -15.33 11.97 7.38
CA GLN A 254 -16.10 11.89 8.62
C GLN A 254 -15.11 12.06 9.78
N GLU A 255 -15.40 13.00 10.67
CA GLU A 255 -14.55 13.24 11.84
C GLU A 255 -14.50 12.00 12.76
N TYR A 256 -15.61 11.28 12.84
CA TYR A 256 -15.73 10.01 13.54
C TYR A 256 -16.42 8.99 12.65
N THR A 257 -15.76 7.89 12.36
CA THR A 257 -16.33 6.76 11.62
C THR A 257 -16.71 5.67 12.60
N SER A 258 -18.01 5.35 12.68
CA SER A 258 -18.46 4.14 13.36
C SER A 258 -18.22 2.94 12.45
N LEU A 259 -17.35 2.03 12.86
CA LEU A 259 -16.96 0.83 12.13
C LEU A 259 -17.70 -0.39 12.65
#